data_b8d78feb464dc9a502dac7bd45ef2342
#
_entry.id   b8d78feb464dc9a502dac7bd45ef2342
#
_cell.length_a   1.000
_cell.length_b   1.000
_cell.length_c   1.000
_cell.angle_alpha   90.00
_cell.angle_beta   90.00
_cell.angle_gamma   90.00
#
_symmetry.space_group_name_H-M   'P 1'
#
loop_
_entity.id
_entity.type
_entity.pdbx_description
1 polymer ?
#
loop_
_entity_poly.entity_id
_entity_poly.type
_entity_poly.pdbx_seq_one_letter_code
_entity_poly.pdbx_strand_id
1 'polypeptide(L)'
;EMCGRDWSSDVCSSDLSPEVILGNSRGEVLKPETINYRTHKPERDGLFCERIFGPVKDYECACGKYKRIRYKGIICDRCGVEVTEKKVRRDRVGHINLVVPVAHIWYFKSLPNKIGYLLGLPSKKLDMIIYYERYVVIQPGEAKNTEGEPLNKMDFLTEEEYLSIMESLPADNQFLEDTDDRKFIAKMGAECLIELLSRIDLEELSYELRHKANNETSKQRKTEALKRLRSEEHTSEL
;
A
#
# COMPACT_ATOMS: atom_id res chain seq x y z
N GLU A 1 -16.65 -15.50 -29.15
CA GLU A 1 -17.45 -15.30 -27.93
C GLU A 1 -16.50 -14.97 -26.78
N MET A 2 -16.24 -13.71 -26.58
CA MET A 2 -15.52 -13.25 -25.41
C MET A 2 -16.52 -12.94 -24.33
N CYS A 3 -16.67 -13.89 -23.43
CA CYS A 3 -17.38 -13.69 -22.19
C CYS A 3 -16.74 -12.52 -21.45
N GLY A 4 -17.48 -11.43 -21.28
CA GLY A 4 -17.08 -10.33 -20.44
C GLY A 4 -16.99 -10.84 -19.03
N ARG A 5 -15.77 -11.10 -18.56
CA ARG A 5 -15.55 -11.33 -17.14
C ARG A 5 -15.80 -10.00 -16.44
N ASP A 6 -16.83 -10.01 -15.64
CA ASP A 6 -17.10 -8.92 -14.70
C ASP A 6 -15.91 -8.83 -13.73
N TRP A 7 -15.10 -7.82 -13.90
CA TRP A 7 -13.94 -7.55 -13.04
C TRP A 7 -14.32 -7.30 -11.57
N SER A 8 -15.61 -7.22 -11.28
CA SER A 8 -16.11 -6.89 -9.95
C SER A 8 -16.35 -8.10 -9.05
N SER A 9 -16.45 -9.33 -9.59
CA SER A 9 -16.84 -10.51 -8.81
C SER A 9 -15.72 -11.52 -8.55
N ASP A 10 -14.61 -11.48 -9.31
CA ASP A 10 -13.58 -12.53 -9.25
C ASP A 10 -12.22 -12.04 -8.69
N VAL A 11 -12.10 -10.78 -8.27
CA VAL A 11 -10.86 -10.28 -7.67
C VAL A 11 -10.85 -10.63 -6.19
N CYS A 12 -10.41 -11.83 -5.87
CA CYS A 12 -10.03 -12.19 -4.53
C CYS A 12 -8.82 -11.33 -4.09
N SER A 13 -8.75 -10.95 -2.81
CA SER A 13 -7.62 -10.16 -2.29
C SER A 13 -6.26 -10.82 -2.50
N SER A 14 -6.23 -12.16 -2.64
CA SER A 14 -5.04 -12.94 -2.99
C SER A 14 -4.54 -12.69 -4.42
N ASP A 15 -5.43 -12.29 -5.34
CA ASP A 15 -5.07 -12.05 -6.75
C ASP A 15 -4.37 -10.71 -6.97
N LEU A 16 -4.32 -9.87 -5.94
CA LEU A 16 -3.66 -8.55 -5.92
C LEU A 16 -2.39 -8.53 -5.06
N SER A 17 -1.89 -9.70 -4.65
CA SER A 17 -0.64 -9.75 -3.90
C SER A 17 0.53 -9.25 -4.77
N PRO A 18 1.57 -8.64 -4.17
CA PRO A 18 2.75 -8.17 -4.91
C PRO A 18 3.40 -9.29 -5.74
N GLU A 19 3.41 -10.52 -5.25
CA GLU A 19 3.98 -11.69 -5.92
C GLU A 19 3.20 -12.03 -7.19
N VAL A 20 1.87 -12.00 -7.13
CA VAL A 20 1.01 -12.25 -8.29
C VAL A 20 1.15 -11.15 -9.33
N ILE A 21 1.21 -9.88 -8.91
CA ILE A 21 1.43 -8.75 -9.81
C ILE A 21 2.77 -8.89 -10.52
N LEU A 22 3.85 -9.20 -9.79
CA LEU A 22 5.19 -9.38 -10.36
C LEU A 22 5.24 -10.59 -11.30
N GLY A 23 4.58 -11.70 -10.95
CA GLY A 23 4.51 -12.92 -11.78
C GLY A 23 3.79 -12.68 -13.12
N ASN A 24 2.76 -11.84 -13.16
CA ASN A 24 2.01 -11.51 -14.35
C ASN A 24 2.60 -10.34 -15.14
N SER A 25 3.54 -9.59 -14.56
CA SER A 25 4.13 -8.40 -15.17
C SER A 25 5.13 -8.77 -16.26
N ARG A 26 5.10 -8.02 -17.37
CA ARG A 26 6.06 -8.12 -18.46
C ARG A 26 7.27 -7.20 -18.30
N GLY A 27 7.30 -6.35 -17.27
CA GLY A 27 8.41 -5.48 -16.96
C GLY A 27 8.04 -4.29 -16.10
N GLU A 28 9.07 -3.62 -15.59
CA GLU A 28 8.94 -2.43 -14.76
C GLU A 28 8.85 -1.16 -15.60
N VAL A 29 7.92 -0.28 -15.21
CA VAL A 29 7.81 1.08 -15.76
C VAL A 29 8.67 2.01 -14.91
N LEU A 30 9.73 2.54 -15.51
CA LEU A 30 10.73 3.37 -14.81
C LEU A 30 10.51 4.88 -14.98
N LYS A 31 9.72 5.27 -15.99
CA LYS A 31 9.54 6.68 -16.36
C LYS A 31 8.05 7.04 -16.42
N PRO A 32 7.69 8.26 -16.00
CA PRO A 32 6.31 8.73 -16.05
C PRO A 32 5.85 9.14 -17.46
N GLU A 33 6.79 9.26 -18.41
CA GLU A 33 6.46 9.68 -19.77
C GLU A 33 5.58 8.65 -20.50
N THR A 34 4.65 9.13 -21.28
CA THR A 34 3.74 8.33 -22.08
C THR A 34 4.22 8.19 -23.51
N ILE A 35 4.21 9.30 -24.24
CA ILE A 35 4.62 9.39 -25.65
C ILE A 35 5.57 10.57 -25.86
N ASN A 36 6.45 10.43 -26.84
CA ASN A 36 7.25 11.56 -27.29
C ASN A 36 6.37 12.51 -28.12
N TYR A 37 6.23 13.77 -27.68
CA TYR A 37 5.35 14.76 -28.31
C TYR A 37 5.75 15.11 -29.76
N ARG A 38 7.05 14.93 -30.12
CA ARG A 38 7.57 15.21 -31.48
C ARG A 38 7.32 14.06 -32.44
N THR A 39 7.54 12.81 -31.98
CA THR A 39 7.47 11.62 -32.83
C THR A 39 6.18 10.86 -32.70
N HIS A 40 5.36 11.20 -31.71
CA HIS A 40 4.11 10.50 -31.31
C HIS A 40 4.29 8.99 -31.05
N LYS A 41 5.53 8.56 -30.79
CA LYS A 41 5.84 7.17 -30.43
C LYS A 41 5.91 7.02 -28.91
N PRO A 42 5.53 5.85 -28.37
CA PRO A 42 5.70 5.56 -26.97
C PRO A 42 7.15 5.70 -26.52
N GLU A 43 7.37 6.34 -25.36
CA GLU A 43 8.70 6.44 -24.78
C GLU A 43 9.15 5.10 -24.20
N ARG A 44 10.44 4.85 -24.31
CA ARG A 44 11.05 3.64 -23.77
C ARG A 44 11.00 3.66 -22.24
N ASP A 45 10.60 2.53 -21.65
CA ASP A 45 10.45 2.34 -20.20
C ASP A 45 9.40 3.27 -19.55
N GLY A 46 8.56 3.91 -20.37
CA GLY A 46 7.43 4.72 -19.95
C GLY A 46 6.12 3.94 -19.83
N LEU A 47 5.05 4.65 -19.51
CA LEU A 47 3.72 4.08 -19.28
C LEU A 47 3.09 3.39 -20.51
N PHE A 48 3.58 3.68 -21.73
CA PHE A 48 3.15 3.03 -22.96
C PHE A 48 4.26 2.28 -23.69
N CYS A 49 5.33 1.91 -23.00
CA CYS A 49 6.49 1.25 -23.58
C CYS A 49 6.11 0.03 -24.42
N GLU A 50 6.59 -0.01 -25.66
CA GLU A 50 6.32 -1.12 -26.57
C GLU A 50 7.05 -2.41 -26.15
N ARG A 51 8.15 -2.31 -25.42
CA ARG A 51 8.89 -3.48 -24.90
C ARG A 51 8.10 -4.22 -23.83
N ILE A 52 7.42 -3.47 -22.94
CA ILE A 52 6.64 -4.02 -21.83
C ILE A 52 5.26 -4.48 -22.33
N PHE A 53 4.54 -3.60 -23.00
CA PHE A 53 3.14 -3.81 -23.36
C PHE A 53 2.93 -4.40 -24.76
N GLY A 54 3.92 -4.33 -25.62
CA GLY A 54 3.83 -4.82 -26.99
C GLY A 54 3.78 -3.71 -28.04
N PRO A 55 3.83 -4.06 -29.33
CA PRO A 55 3.93 -3.12 -30.43
C PRO A 55 2.64 -2.30 -30.61
N VAL A 56 2.77 -1.08 -31.13
CA VAL A 56 1.62 -0.22 -31.48
C VAL A 56 0.99 -0.63 -32.81
N LYS A 57 1.79 -1.18 -33.73
CA LYS A 57 1.35 -1.67 -35.03
C LYS A 57 1.47 -3.18 -35.10
N ASP A 58 0.52 -3.80 -35.80
CA ASP A 58 0.52 -5.25 -35.98
C ASP A 58 1.79 -5.73 -36.69
N TYR A 59 2.50 -6.69 -36.08
CA TYR A 59 3.70 -7.33 -36.63
C TYR A 59 4.82 -6.37 -37.02
N GLU A 60 4.96 -5.23 -36.34
CA GLU A 60 6.03 -4.28 -36.56
C GLU A 60 6.72 -3.92 -35.23
N CYS A 61 8.04 -4.02 -35.17
CA CYS A 61 8.79 -3.56 -33.99
C CYS A 61 8.97 -2.04 -33.97
N ALA A 62 9.25 -1.44 -32.81
CA ALA A 62 9.36 0.01 -32.63
C ALA A 62 10.41 0.67 -33.54
N CYS A 63 11.53 0.01 -33.79
CA CYS A 63 12.59 0.52 -34.67
C CYS A 63 12.34 0.26 -36.16
N GLY A 64 11.32 -0.52 -36.52
CA GLY A 64 10.98 -0.85 -37.91
C GLY A 64 11.89 -1.87 -38.61
N LYS A 65 12.82 -2.50 -37.88
CA LYS A 65 13.72 -3.53 -38.44
C LYS A 65 12.94 -4.76 -38.89
N TYR A 66 12.01 -5.23 -38.08
CA TYR A 66 11.15 -6.36 -38.37
C TYR A 66 9.75 -5.86 -38.66
N LYS A 67 9.22 -6.22 -39.82
CA LYS A 67 7.88 -5.91 -40.30
C LYS A 67 7.27 -7.14 -40.93
N ARG A 68 5.96 -7.29 -40.82
CA ARG A 68 5.14 -8.37 -41.37
C ARG A 68 5.11 -9.63 -40.50
N ILE A 69 4.05 -10.41 -40.71
CA ILE A 69 3.66 -11.61 -39.95
C ILE A 69 4.72 -12.70 -39.94
N ARG A 70 5.59 -12.78 -40.94
CA ARG A 70 6.66 -13.81 -41.02
C ARG A 70 7.66 -13.75 -39.84
N TYR A 71 7.70 -12.61 -39.16
CA TYR A 71 8.57 -12.41 -38.01
C TYR A 71 7.83 -12.52 -36.67
N LYS A 72 6.61 -13.06 -36.67
CA LYS A 72 5.79 -13.24 -35.45
C LYS A 72 6.57 -13.98 -34.37
N GLY A 73 6.54 -13.47 -33.15
CA GLY A 73 7.19 -14.04 -31.96
C GLY A 73 8.67 -13.74 -31.81
N ILE A 74 9.31 -13.04 -32.78
CA ILE A 74 10.70 -12.64 -32.67
C ILE A 74 10.82 -11.39 -31.80
N ILE A 75 11.73 -11.40 -30.84
CA ILE A 75 12.11 -10.24 -30.05
C ILE A 75 13.20 -9.48 -30.83
N CYS A 76 12.95 -8.22 -31.14
CA CYS A 76 13.92 -7.42 -31.87
C CYS A 76 15.16 -7.15 -31.04
N ASP A 77 16.33 -7.54 -31.55
CA ASP A 77 17.64 -7.33 -30.92
C ASP A 77 18.00 -5.86 -30.71
N ARG A 78 17.46 -4.95 -31.53
CA ARG A 78 17.75 -3.51 -31.48
C ARG A 78 16.84 -2.76 -30.49
N CYS A 79 15.53 -3.02 -30.47
CA CYS A 79 14.57 -2.28 -29.67
C CYS A 79 13.94 -3.10 -28.54
N GLY A 80 14.16 -4.42 -28.51
CA GLY A 80 13.61 -5.33 -27.48
C GLY A 80 12.11 -5.58 -27.58
N VAL A 81 11.44 -5.10 -28.64
CA VAL A 81 10.00 -5.27 -28.84
C VAL A 81 9.71 -6.60 -29.51
N GLU A 82 8.81 -7.38 -28.96
CA GLU A 82 8.30 -8.60 -29.57
C GLU A 82 7.39 -8.28 -30.76
N VAL A 83 7.60 -8.95 -31.87
CA VAL A 83 6.81 -8.77 -33.09
C VAL A 83 5.53 -9.59 -32.98
N THR A 84 4.44 -8.96 -32.59
CA THR A 84 3.13 -9.58 -32.40
C THR A 84 2.00 -8.63 -32.76
N GLU A 85 0.76 -9.02 -32.53
CA GLU A 85 -0.39 -8.18 -32.76
C GLU A 85 -0.49 -7.07 -31.70
N LYS A 86 -0.96 -5.89 -32.12
CA LYS A 86 -1.19 -4.76 -31.19
C LYS A 86 -2.23 -5.05 -30.12
N LYS A 87 -3.11 -6.03 -30.33
CA LYS A 87 -4.15 -6.44 -29.35
C LYS A 87 -3.56 -6.86 -28.02
N VAL A 88 -2.35 -7.43 -28.01
CA VAL A 88 -1.66 -7.86 -26.78
C VAL A 88 -1.43 -6.71 -25.79
N ARG A 89 -1.46 -5.45 -26.25
CA ARG A 89 -1.34 -4.27 -25.38
C ARG A 89 -2.50 -4.13 -24.38
N ARG A 90 -3.64 -4.77 -24.65
CA ARG A 90 -4.78 -4.79 -23.74
C ARG A 90 -4.68 -5.88 -22.66
N ASP A 91 -3.90 -6.90 -22.94
CA ASP A 91 -3.79 -8.09 -22.08
C ASP A 91 -2.52 -8.06 -21.21
N ARG A 92 -1.47 -7.37 -21.68
CA ARG A 92 -0.19 -7.32 -20.98
C ARG A 92 -0.20 -6.30 -19.86
N VAL A 93 0.35 -6.70 -18.73
CA VAL A 93 0.48 -5.90 -17.50
C VAL A 93 1.95 -5.57 -17.26
N GLY A 94 2.23 -4.37 -16.78
CA GLY A 94 3.51 -3.96 -16.23
C GLY A 94 3.33 -3.57 -14.77
N HIS A 95 4.44 -3.34 -14.06
CA HIS A 95 4.40 -2.91 -12.67
C HIS A 95 5.26 -1.67 -12.46
N ILE A 96 5.00 -0.99 -11.36
CA ILE A 96 5.80 0.14 -10.85
C ILE A 96 6.21 -0.23 -9.43
N ASN A 97 7.50 -0.27 -9.15
CA ASN A 97 7.99 -0.42 -7.79
C ASN A 97 7.87 0.90 -7.05
N LEU A 98 7.14 0.88 -5.94
CA LEU A 98 7.01 2.05 -5.07
C LEU A 98 8.25 2.16 -4.16
N VAL A 99 8.73 3.39 -3.95
CA VAL A 99 9.87 3.67 -3.06
C VAL A 99 9.51 3.41 -1.60
N VAL A 100 8.25 3.72 -1.23
CA VAL A 100 7.69 3.50 0.10
C VAL A 100 6.38 2.74 -0.01
N PRO A 101 5.98 1.94 0.98
CA PRO A 101 4.68 1.30 1.00
C PRO A 101 3.56 2.35 1.00
N VAL A 102 2.45 2.05 0.35
CA VAL A 102 1.29 2.93 0.24
C VAL A 102 0.04 2.15 0.66
N ALA A 103 -0.81 2.77 1.48
CA ALA A 103 -2.06 2.18 1.90
C ALA A 103 -3.03 2.10 0.71
N HIS A 104 -3.61 0.91 0.48
CA HIS A 104 -4.57 0.71 -0.60
C HIS A 104 -5.91 1.37 -0.25
N ILE A 105 -6.44 2.15 -1.19
CA ILE A 105 -7.65 2.95 -1.02
C ILE A 105 -8.88 2.15 -0.57
N TRP A 106 -9.00 0.88 -0.98
CA TRP A 106 -10.11 0.02 -0.62
C TRP A 106 -10.21 -0.26 0.89
N TYR A 107 -9.09 -0.19 1.63
CA TYR A 107 -9.05 -0.52 3.05
C TYR A 107 -9.22 0.68 3.97
N PHE A 108 -9.02 1.91 3.48
CA PHE A 108 -9.15 3.10 4.32
C PHE A 108 -10.20 4.11 3.86
N LYS A 109 -10.59 4.14 2.55
CA LYS A 109 -11.65 5.04 2.05
C LYS A 109 -13.00 4.35 1.89
N SER A 110 -13.06 3.02 1.93
CA SER A 110 -14.33 2.29 1.90
C SER A 110 -15.16 2.54 3.17
N LEU A 111 -16.47 2.40 3.05
CA LEU A 111 -17.37 2.39 4.18
C LEU A 111 -17.97 0.99 4.34
N PRO A 112 -17.71 0.31 5.46
CA PRO A 112 -16.96 0.74 6.66
C PRO A 112 -15.43 0.77 6.44
N ASN A 113 -14.74 1.70 7.12
CA ASN A 113 -13.29 1.80 7.08
C ASN A 113 -12.65 0.68 7.92
N LYS A 114 -12.16 -0.37 7.26
CA LYS A 114 -11.65 -1.58 7.93
C LYS A 114 -10.43 -1.28 8.82
N ILE A 115 -9.44 -0.56 8.30
CA ILE A 115 -8.23 -0.20 9.06
C ILE A 115 -8.58 0.67 10.28
N GLY A 116 -9.46 1.66 10.07
CA GLY A 116 -9.89 2.53 11.16
C GLY A 116 -10.63 1.79 12.27
N TYR A 117 -11.45 0.79 11.93
CA TYR A 117 -12.14 -0.03 12.93
C TYR A 117 -11.19 -0.94 13.70
N LEU A 118 -10.25 -1.61 13.05
CA LEU A 118 -9.26 -2.45 13.74
C LEU A 118 -8.40 -1.62 14.70
N LEU A 119 -7.84 -0.51 14.22
CA LEU A 119 -7.00 0.37 15.04
C LEU A 119 -7.79 1.23 16.04
N GLY A 120 -9.12 1.33 15.91
CA GLY A 120 -9.94 2.22 16.71
C GLY A 120 -9.71 3.69 16.42
N LEU A 121 -9.30 4.02 15.20
CA LEU A 121 -9.01 5.39 14.75
C LEU A 121 -10.15 5.96 13.92
N PRO A 122 -10.57 7.22 14.20
CA PRO A 122 -11.47 7.94 13.32
C PRO A 122 -10.78 8.23 11.97
N SER A 123 -11.57 8.30 10.90
CA SER A 123 -11.05 8.50 9.54
C SER A 123 -10.13 9.72 9.39
N LYS A 124 -10.41 10.82 10.11
CA LYS A 124 -9.56 12.01 10.09
C LYS A 124 -8.15 11.74 10.64
N LYS A 125 -8.03 10.99 11.73
CA LYS A 125 -6.73 10.60 12.29
C LYS A 125 -5.99 9.65 11.36
N LEU A 126 -6.71 8.71 10.73
CA LEU A 126 -6.13 7.80 9.75
C LEU A 126 -5.60 8.54 8.51
N ASP A 127 -6.34 9.55 8.04
CA ASP A 127 -5.88 10.40 6.93
C ASP A 127 -4.58 11.15 7.29
N MET A 128 -4.44 11.67 8.51
CA MET A 128 -3.21 12.33 8.97
C MET A 128 -1.99 11.38 8.92
N ILE A 129 -2.19 10.10 9.20
CA ILE A 129 -1.12 9.09 9.10
C ILE A 129 -0.76 8.86 7.62
N ILE A 130 -1.76 8.54 6.79
CA ILE A 130 -1.58 8.11 5.40
C ILE A 130 -0.97 9.21 4.54
N TYR A 131 -1.37 10.47 4.77
CA TYR A 131 -0.89 11.62 4.00
C TYR A 131 0.35 12.29 4.59
N TYR A 132 1.04 11.64 5.53
CA TYR A 132 2.31 12.11 6.11
C TYR A 132 2.20 13.46 6.84
N GLU A 133 1.06 13.75 7.47
CA GLU A 133 0.87 15.01 8.21
C GLU A 133 1.42 14.93 9.64
N ARG A 134 1.40 13.74 10.25
CA ARG A 134 1.78 13.52 11.65
C ARG A 134 2.52 12.20 11.84
N TYR A 135 3.47 12.20 12.78
CA TYR A 135 4.03 10.98 13.32
C TYR A 135 3.07 10.35 14.33
N VAL A 136 3.08 9.04 14.41
CA VAL A 136 2.31 8.28 15.41
C VAL A 136 3.25 7.45 16.25
N VAL A 137 3.09 7.55 17.56
CA VAL A 137 3.86 6.79 18.53
C VAL A 137 3.35 5.35 18.52
N ILE A 138 4.20 4.44 18.09
CA ILE A 138 3.94 2.99 18.10
C ILE A 138 4.35 2.42 19.45
N GLN A 139 5.52 2.85 19.91
CA GLN A 139 6.11 2.47 21.19
C GLN A 139 6.71 3.69 21.86
N PRO A 140 6.20 4.08 23.03
CA PRO A 140 6.65 5.31 23.71
C PRO A 140 8.04 5.18 24.32
N GLY A 141 8.44 3.98 24.76
CA GLY A 141 9.72 3.76 25.44
C GLY A 141 9.91 4.69 26.65
N GLU A 142 11.11 5.24 26.74
CA GLU A 142 11.48 6.24 27.76
C GLU A 142 11.24 7.70 27.31
N ALA A 143 10.64 7.89 26.15
CA ALA A 143 10.40 9.20 25.57
C ALA A 143 9.36 10.01 26.36
N LYS A 144 9.62 11.32 26.47
CA LYS A 144 8.73 12.26 27.14
C LYS A 144 8.33 13.37 26.15
N ASN A 145 7.14 13.89 26.34
CA ASN A 145 6.68 15.06 25.60
C ASN A 145 7.52 16.28 25.94
N THR A 146 7.43 17.35 25.17
CA THR A 146 8.05 18.66 25.43
C THR A 146 7.69 19.24 26.81
N GLU A 147 6.58 18.83 27.38
CA GLU A 147 6.13 19.19 28.74
C GLU A 147 6.68 18.27 29.86
N GLY A 148 7.47 17.24 29.50
CA GLY A 148 8.05 16.26 30.42
C GLY A 148 7.13 15.12 30.84
N GLU A 149 5.92 15.03 30.25
CA GLU A 149 4.98 13.94 30.47
C GLU A 149 5.34 12.70 29.64
N PRO A 150 5.08 11.48 30.13
CA PRO A 150 5.31 10.25 29.37
C PRO A 150 4.36 10.20 28.18
N LEU A 151 4.86 9.81 27.03
CA LEU A 151 4.06 9.58 25.82
C LEU A 151 3.22 8.32 25.95
N ASN A 152 2.08 8.33 25.28
CA ASN A 152 1.21 7.16 25.16
C ASN A 152 1.29 6.54 23.77
N LYS A 153 0.99 5.25 23.69
CA LYS A 153 0.80 4.57 22.42
C LYS A 153 -0.35 5.25 21.65
N MET A 154 -0.17 5.46 20.36
CA MET A 154 -1.12 6.14 19.46
C MET A 154 -1.22 7.67 19.66
N ASP A 155 -0.27 8.30 20.31
CA ASP A 155 -0.15 9.75 20.32
C ASP A 155 0.34 10.27 18.97
N PHE A 156 -0.17 11.45 18.58
CA PHE A 156 0.13 12.10 17.31
C PHE A 156 1.10 13.26 17.55
N LEU A 157 2.26 13.19 16.92
CA LEU A 157 3.31 14.19 17.05
C LEU A 157 3.45 15.01 15.77
N THR A 158 3.76 16.29 15.92
CA THR A 158 4.25 17.11 14.81
C THR A 158 5.70 16.73 14.50
N GLU A 159 6.20 17.16 13.35
CA GLU A 159 7.61 16.97 12.98
C GLU A 159 8.55 17.65 13.99
N GLU A 160 8.20 18.85 14.45
CA GLU A 160 8.97 19.59 15.46
C GLU A 160 9.03 18.87 16.80
N GLU A 161 7.90 18.34 17.29
CA GLU A 161 7.83 17.55 18.51
C GLU A 161 8.64 16.26 18.39
N TYR A 162 8.53 15.56 17.26
CA TYR A 162 9.29 14.33 16.99
C TYR A 162 10.80 14.60 17.01
N LEU A 163 11.28 15.64 16.33
CA LEU A 163 12.70 16.00 16.32
C LEU A 163 13.18 16.39 17.73
N SER A 164 12.42 17.18 18.47
CA SER A 164 12.75 17.56 19.86
C SER A 164 12.87 16.34 20.77
N ILE A 165 11.97 15.34 20.63
CA ILE A 165 12.02 14.10 21.37
C ILE A 165 13.27 13.30 20.99
N MET A 166 13.57 13.18 19.69
CA MET A 166 14.76 12.46 19.21
C MET A 166 16.07 13.08 19.73
N GLU A 167 16.14 14.41 19.84
CA GLU A 167 17.29 15.12 20.40
C GLU A 167 17.43 14.91 21.94
N SER A 168 16.31 14.75 22.64
CA SER A 168 16.28 14.57 24.10
C SER A 168 16.61 13.13 24.54
N LEU A 169 16.47 12.16 23.63
CA LEU A 169 16.70 10.74 23.91
C LEU A 169 18.20 10.42 23.97
N PRO A 170 18.60 9.45 24.82
CA PRO A 170 19.98 8.93 24.82
C PRO A 170 20.35 8.35 23.46
N ALA A 171 21.59 8.57 23.01
CA ALA A 171 22.09 8.06 21.74
C ALA A 171 21.95 6.53 21.60
N ASP A 172 22.02 5.80 22.73
CA ASP A 172 21.90 4.36 22.77
C ASP A 172 20.49 3.86 22.43
N ASN A 173 19.46 4.71 22.55
CA ASN A 173 18.08 4.35 22.24
C ASN A 173 17.88 3.94 20.76
N GLN A 174 18.64 4.53 19.83
CA GLN A 174 18.58 4.19 18.40
C GLN A 174 19.11 2.79 18.09
N PHE A 175 20.03 2.28 18.92
CA PHE A 175 20.67 0.96 18.72
C PHE A 175 19.94 -0.18 19.43
N LEU A 176 18.90 0.12 20.22
CA LEU A 176 18.06 -0.92 20.84
C LEU A 176 17.31 -1.71 19.76
N GLU A 177 17.05 -2.97 20.02
CA GLU A 177 16.19 -3.79 19.17
C GLU A 177 14.74 -3.28 19.22
N ASP A 178 13.98 -3.48 18.15
CA ASP A 178 12.58 -3.05 18.06
C ASP A 178 11.65 -3.79 19.04
N THR A 179 12.16 -4.88 19.62
CA THR A 179 11.52 -5.68 20.68
C THR A 179 11.75 -5.14 22.08
N ASP A 180 12.72 -4.24 22.29
CA ASP A 180 13.01 -3.66 23.61
C ASP A 180 11.98 -2.58 23.94
N ASP A 181 11.25 -2.77 25.04
CA ASP A 181 10.19 -1.86 25.50
C ASP A 181 10.68 -0.41 25.78
N ARG A 182 11.98 -0.22 25.99
CA ARG A 182 12.58 1.10 26.23
C ARG A 182 12.80 1.90 24.96
N LYS A 183 12.77 1.25 23.79
CA LYS A 183 12.97 1.91 22.50
C LYS A 183 11.78 2.80 22.17
N PHE A 184 12.08 4.04 21.76
CA PHE A 184 11.08 4.93 21.20
C PHE A 184 10.92 4.63 19.72
N ILE A 185 9.69 4.34 19.29
CA ILE A 185 9.34 4.09 17.89
C ILE A 185 8.14 4.95 17.53
N ALA A 186 8.35 5.89 16.61
CA ALA A 186 7.28 6.64 15.97
C ALA A 186 7.50 6.66 14.46
N LYS A 187 6.45 6.42 13.70
CA LYS A 187 6.49 6.36 12.23
C LYS A 187 5.32 7.14 11.65
N MET A 188 5.39 7.41 10.34
CA MET A 188 4.31 8.00 9.56
C MET A 188 4.02 7.16 8.31
N GLY A 189 2.92 7.46 7.63
CA GLY A 189 2.55 6.79 6.40
C GLY A 189 2.12 5.33 6.55
N ALA A 190 2.20 4.59 5.46
CA ALA A 190 1.79 3.19 5.46
C ALA A 190 2.70 2.27 6.29
N GLU A 191 3.97 2.63 6.48
CA GLU A 191 4.88 1.89 7.35
C GLU A 191 4.39 1.87 8.81
N CYS A 192 3.86 3.00 9.30
CA CYS A 192 3.21 3.08 10.60
C CYS A 192 2.02 2.12 10.68
N LEU A 193 1.19 2.07 9.64
CA LEU A 193 0.02 1.20 9.61
C LEU A 193 0.40 -0.28 9.59
N ILE A 194 1.42 -0.67 8.83
CA ILE A 194 1.94 -2.04 8.79
C ILE A 194 2.35 -2.46 10.20
N GLU A 195 3.12 -1.63 10.87
CA GLU A 195 3.63 -1.94 12.21
C GLU A 195 2.52 -1.97 13.26
N LEU A 196 1.59 -1.03 13.22
CA LEU A 196 0.45 -1.03 14.13
C LEU A 196 -0.44 -2.27 13.94
N LEU A 197 -0.68 -2.67 12.68
CA LEU A 197 -1.49 -3.85 12.38
C LEU A 197 -0.79 -5.16 12.75
N SER A 198 0.53 -5.26 12.55
CA SER A 198 1.30 -6.46 12.91
C SER A 198 1.37 -6.71 14.43
N ARG A 199 1.18 -5.65 15.23
CA ARG A 199 1.18 -5.73 16.70
C ARG A 199 -0.20 -5.97 17.32
N ILE A 200 -1.25 -6.15 16.48
CA ILE A 200 -2.59 -6.46 16.97
C ILE A 200 -2.70 -7.97 17.20
N ASP A 201 -3.08 -8.34 18.41
CA ASP A 201 -3.60 -9.67 18.70
C ASP A 201 -5.12 -9.63 18.51
N LEU A 202 -5.62 -10.39 17.51
CA LEU A 202 -7.05 -10.41 17.18
C LEU A 202 -7.88 -11.07 18.28
N GLU A 203 -7.36 -12.10 18.95
CA GLU A 203 -8.08 -12.79 20.02
C GLU A 203 -8.25 -11.87 21.25
N GLU A 204 -7.18 -11.19 21.65
CA GLU A 204 -7.22 -10.22 22.74
C GLU A 204 -8.15 -9.04 22.41
N LEU A 205 -8.04 -8.51 21.21
CA LEU A 205 -8.92 -7.42 20.73
C LEU A 205 -10.40 -7.84 20.74
N SER A 206 -10.71 -9.05 20.27
CA SER A 206 -12.06 -9.61 20.29
C SER A 206 -12.61 -9.70 21.71
N TYR A 207 -11.81 -10.24 22.63
CA TYR A 207 -12.18 -10.33 24.04
C TYR A 207 -12.45 -8.96 24.66
N GLU A 208 -11.56 -7.99 24.45
CA GLU A 208 -11.74 -6.63 24.93
C GLU A 208 -13.01 -5.97 24.38
N LEU A 209 -13.26 -6.10 23.08
CA LEU A 209 -14.43 -5.49 22.43
C LEU A 209 -15.73 -6.11 22.93
N ARG A 210 -15.78 -7.43 23.16
CA ARG A 210 -16.93 -8.12 23.77
C ARG A 210 -17.16 -7.64 25.20
N HIS A 211 -16.10 -7.52 25.97
CA HIS A 211 -16.18 -7.01 27.34
C HIS A 211 -16.69 -5.55 27.37
N LYS A 212 -16.14 -4.68 26.51
CA LYS A 212 -16.61 -3.29 26.36
C LYS A 212 -18.08 -3.23 25.92
N ALA A 213 -18.50 -4.05 24.95
CA ALA A 213 -19.88 -4.08 24.47
C ALA A 213 -20.87 -4.52 25.56
N ASN A 214 -20.47 -5.41 26.48
CA ASN A 214 -21.33 -5.89 27.55
C ASN A 214 -21.43 -4.88 28.72
N ASN A 215 -20.34 -4.21 29.07
CA ASN A 215 -20.25 -3.36 30.26
C ASN A 215 -20.53 -1.88 29.97
N GLU A 216 -20.53 -1.46 28.70
CA GLU A 216 -20.73 -0.06 28.36
C GLU A 216 -22.22 0.34 28.49
N THR A 217 -22.46 1.40 29.25
CA THR A 217 -23.81 1.95 29.48
C THR A 217 -24.28 2.88 28.36
N SER A 218 -23.33 3.52 27.66
CA SER A 218 -23.63 4.42 26.54
C SER A 218 -23.99 3.63 25.28
N LYS A 219 -25.22 3.82 24.79
CA LYS A 219 -25.70 3.18 23.56
C LYS A 219 -24.80 3.44 22.34
N GLN A 220 -24.23 4.63 22.24
CA GLN A 220 -23.37 5.01 21.13
C GLN A 220 -22.05 4.24 21.17
N ARG A 221 -21.36 4.21 22.33
CA ARG A 221 -20.10 3.48 22.53
C ARG A 221 -20.28 1.98 22.37
N LYS A 222 -21.40 1.44 22.89
CA LYS A 222 -21.78 0.04 22.68
C LYS A 222 -21.92 -0.31 21.20
N THR A 223 -22.62 0.54 20.42
CA THR A 223 -22.80 0.34 18.98
C THR A 223 -21.46 0.41 18.24
N GLU A 224 -20.55 1.28 18.66
CA GLU A 224 -19.22 1.40 18.09
C GLU A 224 -18.36 0.14 18.37
N ALA A 225 -18.36 -0.34 19.61
CA ALA A 225 -17.69 -1.58 19.98
C ALA A 225 -18.20 -2.79 19.18
N LEU A 226 -19.51 -2.91 18.97
CA LEU A 226 -20.09 -3.97 18.15
C LEU A 226 -19.74 -3.86 16.66
N LYS A 227 -19.63 -2.64 16.12
CA LYS A 227 -19.16 -2.44 14.74
C LYS A 227 -17.69 -2.86 14.55
N ARG A 228 -16.85 -2.52 15.54
CA ARG A 228 -15.44 -2.94 15.53
C ARG A 228 -15.31 -4.46 15.63
N LEU A 229 -16.07 -5.09 16.53
CA LEU A 229 -16.09 -6.55 16.69
C LEU A 229 -16.46 -7.27 15.40
N ARG A 230 -17.50 -6.82 14.70
CA ARG A 230 -17.85 -7.39 13.39
C ARG A 230 -16.75 -7.25 12.34
N SER A 231 -16.01 -6.14 12.36
CA SER A 231 -14.90 -5.93 11.43
C SER A 231 -13.72 -6.86 11.76
N GLU A 232 -13.49 -7.14 13.03
CA GLU A 232 -12.45 -8.06 13.51
C GLU A 232 -12.83 -9.51 13.16
N GLU A 233 -14.05 -9.95 13.45
CA GLU A 233 -14.53 -11.31 13.12
C GLU A 233 -14.38 -11.61 11.63
N HIS A 234 -14.70 -10.68 10.73
CA HIS A 234 -14.45 -10.84 9.29
C HIS A 234 -12.96 -10.90 8.92
N THR A 235 -12.08 -10.35 9.73
CA THR A 235 -10.64 -10.39 9.47
C THR A 235 -10.02 -11.70 9.95
N SER A 236 -10.54 -12.27 11.04
CA SER A 236 -10.06 -13.55 11.59
C SER A 236 -10.52 -14.77 10.78
N GLU A 237 -11.57 -14.63 9.96
CA GLU A 237 -12.06 -15.70 9.07
C GLU A 237 -11.27 -15.80 7.74
N LEU A 238 -10.40 -14.84 7.42
CA LEU A 238 -9.56 -14.80 6.23
C LEU A 238 -8.12 -15.26 6.51
#